data_085f6e8dc3068fed890af45f2455756b
#
_entry.id   085f6e8dc3068fed890af45f2455756b
#
_cell.length_a   1.000
_cell.length_b   1.000
_cell.length_c   1.000
_cell.angle_alpha   90.00
_cell.angle_beta   90.00
_cell.angle_gamma   90.00
#
_symmetry.space_group_name_H-M   'P 1'
#
loop_
_entity.id
_entity.type
_entity.pdbx_description
1 polymer ?
#
loop_
_entity_poly.entity_id
_entity_poly.type
_entity_poly.pdbx_seq_one_letter_code
_entity_poly.pdbx_strand_id
1 'polypeptide(L)'
;GARTWFGVNRPLPDGWRFFSSSELEWQHDERRFEGAQIFSIRKRLNNRSEVRPRLGMLGESQPEWRTTSYFADITWRYRVYEDWLFAELIPALSFPRENSFREQTSILFRLEMYFAGTLDRDAQTTP
;
A
#
# COMPACT_ATOMS: atom_id res chain seq x y z
N GLY A 1 5.80 23.70 0.05
CA GLY A 1 6.76 22.73 0.53
C GLY A 1 7.42 21.94 -0.59
N ALA A 2 8.39 21.17 -0.23
CA ALA A 2 9.12 20.32 -1.16
C ALA A 2 8.88 18.86 -0.82
N ARG A 3 8.72 18.04 -1.83
CA ARG A 3 8.48 16.61 -1.67
C ARG A 3 9.53 15.85 -2.47
N THR A 4 10.11 14.84 -1.83
CA THR A 4 11.04 13.92 -2.46
C THR A 4 10.50 12.52 -2.35
N TRP A 5 10.56 11.79 -3.46
CA TRP A 5 10.11 10.41 -3.50
C TRP A 5 11.22 9.55 -4.08
N PHE A 6 11.41 8.39 -3.49
CA PHE A 6 12.40 7.43 -3.95
C PHE A 6 11.79 6.04 -3.89
N GLY A 7 11.91 5.30 -4.97
CA GLY A 7 11.36 3.96 -5.04
C GLY A 7 12.34 2.96 -5.63
N VAL A 8 12.24 1.73 -5.17
CA VAL A 8 13.03 0.60 -5.64
C VAL A 8 12.08 -0.53 -5.98
N ASN A 9 12.35 -1.20 -7.10
CA ASN A 9 11.59 -2.34 -7.56
C ASN A 9 12.58 -3.37 -8.06
N ARG A 10 12.65 -4.54 -7.40
CA ARG A 10 13.61 -5.56 -7.76
C ARG A 10 12.99 -6.95 -7.77
N PRO A 11 13.36 -7.80 -8.74
CA PRO A 11 12.95 -9.19 -8.71
C PRO A 11 13.74 -9.94 -7.65
N LEU A 12 13.07 -10.88 -6.98
CA LEU A 12 13.67 -11.76 -6.00
C LEU A 12 13.57 -13.20 -6.51
N PRO A 13 14.30 -14.15 -5.89
CA PRO A 13 14.18 -15.56 -6.23
C PRO A 13 12.76 -16.08 -6.03
N ASP A 14 12.41 -17.16 -6.72
CA ASP A 14 11.15 -17.88 -6.58
C ASP A 14 9.91 -17.07 -6.98
N GLY A 15 10.08 -16.09 -7.87
CA GLY A 15 8.94 -15.33 -8.38
C GLY A 15 8.45 -14.21 -7.50
N TRP A 16 9.14 -13.91 -6.42
CA TRP A 16 8.85 -12.75 -5.58
C TRP A 16 9.37 -11.47 -6.22
N ARG A 17 8.72 -10.38 -5.92
CA ARG A 17 9.17 -9.07 -6.35
C ARG A 17 9.15 -8.12 -5.17
N PHE A 18 10.23 -7.39 -5.00
CA PHE A 18 10.40 -6.46 -3.88
C PHE A 18 10.16 -5.03 -4.33
N PHE A 19 9.40 -4.29 -3.52
CA PHE A 19 9.18 -2.86 -3.71
C PHE A 19 9.52 -2.14 -2.42
N SER A 20 10.19 -1.02 -2.56
CA SER A 20 10.47 -0.12 -1.45
C SER A 20 10.14 1.28 -1.89
N SER A 21 9.47 2.02 -1.04
CA SER A 21 9.07 3.39 -1.33
C SER A 21 9.40 4.27 -0.14
N SER A 22 10.15 5.33 -0.39
CA SER A 22 10.50 6.33 0.62
C SER A 22 9.96 7.67 0.15
N GLU A 23 9.29 8.38 1.02
CA GLU A 23 8.75 9.68 0.71
C GLU A 23 9.04 10.64 1.85
N LEU A 24 9.53 11.83 1.50
CA LEU A 24 9.79 12.90 2.45
C LEU A 24 9.13 14.16 1.93
N GLU A 25 8.45 14.85 2.81
CA GLU A 25 7.81 16.10 2.49
C GLU A 25 8.20 17.14 3.52
N TRP A 26 8.66 18.29 3.05
CA TRP A 26 9.03 19.42 3.89
C TRP A 26 7.88 20.40 3.93
N GLN A 27 7.37 20.67 5.13
CA GLN A 27 6.31 21.65 5.34
C GLN A 27 6.95 22.96 5.77
N HIS A 28 7.05 23.88 4.82
CA HIS A 28 7.77 25.13 5.02
C HIS A 28 7.16 26.00 6.12
N ASP A 29 5.86 26.10 6.14
CA ASP A 29 5.14 26.93 7.10
C ASP A 29 5.24 26.41 8.52
N GLU A 30 5.29 25.12 8.68
CA GLU A 30 5.34 24.47 9.98
C GLU A 30 6.74 24.02 10.37
N ARG A 31 7.69 24.18 9.47
CA ARG A 31 9.08 23.76 9.66
C ARG A 31 9.21 22.33 10.12
N ARG A 32 8.51 21.45 9.47
CA ARG A 32 8.58 20.04 9.80
C ARG A 32 8.73 19.19 8.56
N PHE A 33 9.32 18.03 8.75
CA PHE A 33 9.33 16.98 7.74
C PHE A 33 8.27 15.95 8.06
N GLU A 34 7.63 15.46 7.03
CA GLU A 34 6.80 14.27 7.13
C GLU A 34 7.41 13.22 6.23
N GLY A 35 7.40 11.97 6.69
CA GLY A 35 8.01 10.92 5.92
C GLY A 35 7.26 9.62 6.03
N ALA A 36 7.44 8.80 5.01
CA ALA A 36 6.86 7.46 4.97
C ALA A 36 7.88 6.50 4.34
N GLN A 37 7.97 5.33 4.92
CA GLN A 37 8.76 4.23 4.37
C GLN A 37 7.88 3.02 4.27
N ILE A 38 7.76 2.47 3.07
CA ILE A 38 6.90 1.33 2.80
C ILE A 38 7.71 0.25 2.10
N PHE A 39 7.62 -0.97 2.62
CA PHE A 39 8.20 -2.15 1.99
C PHE A 39 7.09 -3.10 1.61
N SER A 40 7.17 -3.67 0.44
CA SER A 40 6.22 -4.69 0.03
C SER A 40 6.91 -5.75 -0.82
N ILE A 41 6.35 -6.93 -0.78
CA ILE A 41 6.73 -8.00 -1.68
C ILE A 41 5.48 -8.52 -2.35
N ARG A 42 5.63 -9.04 -3.55
CA ARG A 42 4.51 -9.55 -4.32
C ARG A 42 4.90 -10.88 -4.91
N LYS A 43 3.97 -11.84 -4.86
CA LYS A 43 4.15 -13.12 -5.51
C LYS A 43 2.85 -13.58 -6.14
N ARG A 44 2.94 -14.03 -7.37
CA ARG A 44 1.83 -14.71 -8.02
C ARG A 44 1.85 -16.17 -7.57
N LEU A 45 0.80 -16.61 -6.89
CA LEU A 45 0.72 -17.97 -6.38
C LEU A 45 0.35 -18.97 -7.46
N ASN A 46 -0.52 -18.55 -8.37
CA ASN A 46 -0.91 -19.35 -9.52
C ASN A 46 -1.53 -18.43 -10.56
N ASN A 47 -2.18 -19.00 -11.59
CA ASN A 47 -2.79 -18.19 -12.64
C ASN A 47 -3.94 -17.30 -12.17
N ARG A 48 -4.45 -17.54 -10.98
CA ARG A 48 -5.62 -16.85 -10.47
C ARG A 48 -5.39 -16.02 -9.25
N SER A 49 -4.30 -16.23 -8.53
CA SER A 49 -4.12 -15.54 -7.26
C SER A 49 -2.73 -14.95 -7.10
N GLU A 50 -2.70 -13.85 -6.37
CA GLU A 50 -1.51 -13.10 -6.08
C GLU A 50 -1.60 -12.62 -4.64
N VAL A 51 -0.47 -12.58 -3.95
CA VAL A 51 -0.39 -12.09 -2.58
C VAL A 51 0.66 -10.99 -2.51
N ARG A 52 0.34 -9.94 -1.75
CA ARG A 52 1.26 -8.81 -1.55
C ARG A 52 1.21 -8.36 -0.09
N PRO A 53 2.10 -8.87 0.74
CA PRO A 53 2.29 -8.32 2.08
C PRO A 53 3.02 -6.98 2.02
N ARG A 54 2.67 -6.11 2.94
CA ARG A 54 3.20 -4.76 2.98
C ARG A 54 3.41 -4.32 4.42
N LEU A 55 4.54 -3.66 4.67
CA LEU A 55 4.87 -3.05 5.96
C LEU A 55 5.19 -1.59 5.75
N GLY A 56 4.80 -0.76 6.67
CA GLY A 56 5.09 0.64 6.54
C GLY A 56 5.23 1.35 7.87
N MET A 57 5.86 2.52 7.78
CA MET A 57 6.10 3.39 8.91
C MET A 57 5.87 4.82 8.44
N LEU A 58 5.11 5.57 9.22
CA LEU A 58 4.88 6.98 8.99
C LEU A 58 5.47 7.76 10.15
N GLY A 59 6.02 8.92 9.86
CA GLY A 59 6.62 9.72 10.90
C GLY A 59 6.76 11.17 10.51
N GLU A 60 7.14 11.98 11.48
CA GLU A 60 7.37 13.39 11.29
C GLU A 60 8.54 13.87 12.13
N SER A 61 9.13 14.99 11.76
CA SER A 61 10.22 15.63 12.50
C SER A 61 9.81 17.05 12.86
N GLN A 62 9.82 17.36 14.18
CA GLN A 62 9.43 18.69 14.67
C GLN A 62 9.93 18.89 16.10
N PRO A 63 11.20 19.25 16.35
CA PRO A 63 12.35 19.18 15.44
C PRO A 63 12.97 17.80 15.31
N GLU A 64 12.65 16.87 16.21
CA GLU A 64 13.22 15.53 16.19
C GLU A 64 12.28 14.57 15.49
N TRP A 65 12.85 13.57 14.83
CA TRP A 65 12.06 12.54 14.16
C TRP A 65 11.22 11.79 15.16
N ARG A 66 9.96 11.59 14.79
CA ARG A 66 9.00 10.92 15.64
C ARG A 66 8.10 10.06 14.77
N THR A 67 8.09 8.76 15.04
CA THR A 67 7.22 7.86 14.30
C THR A 67 5.79 8.02 14.78
N THR A 68 4.87 8.27 13.86
CA THR A 68 3.47 8.49 14.18
C THR A 68 2.63 7.24 14.06
N SER A 69 3.02 6.31 13.21
CA SER A 69 2.31 5.03 13.12
C SER A 69 3.14 3.98 12.38
N TYR A 70 2.82 2.74 12.68
CA TYR A 70 3.27 1.59 11.91
C TYR A 70 2.06 0.90 11.33
N PHE A 71 2.23 0.24 10.21
CA PHE A 71 1.15 -0.57 9.67
C PHE A 71 1.71 -1.79 8.96
N ALA A 72 0.87 -2.82 8.87
CA ALA A 72 1.14 -4.02 8.11
C ALA A 72 -0.16 -4.50 7.48
N ASP A 73 -0.11 -4.89 6.24
CA ASP A 73 -1.27 -5.50 5.60
C ASP A 73 -0.83 -6.55 4.60
N ILE A 74 -1.78 -7.38 4.21
CA ILE A 74 -1.58 -8.36 3.16
C ILE A 74 -2.76 -8.22 2.20
N THR A 75 -2.47 -8.00 0.93
CA THR A 75 -3.48 -8.00 -0.11
C THR A 75 -3.45 -9.34 -0.80
N TRP A 76 -4.54 -10.06 -0.73
CA TRP A 76 -4.72 -11.29 -1.48
C TRP A 76 -5.73 -11.02 -2.58
N ARG A 77 -5.27 -11.13 -3.81
CA ARG A 77 -6.10 -10.87 -4.99
C ARG A 77 -6.35 -12.20 -5.69
N TYR A 78 -7.61 -12.47 -5.96
CA TYR A 78 -8.03 -13.71 -6.59
C TYR A 78 -8.90 -13.39 -7.78
N ARG A 79 -8.59 -14.02 -8.92
CA ARG A 79 -9.43 -13.92 -10.12
C ARG A 79 -10.57 -14.93 -10.00
N VAL A 80 -11.76 -14.41 -9.73
CA VAL A 80 -12.92 -15.24 -9.47
C VAL A 80 -13.47 -15.83 -10.77
N TYR A 81 -13.55 -15.01 -11.81
CA TYR A 81 -14.15 -15.45 -13.06
C TYR A 81 -13.49 -14.73 -14.22
N GLU A 82 -12.89 -15.53 -15.14
CA GLU A 82 -12.20 -15.02 -16.33
C GLU A 82 -11.32 -13.83 -16.02
N ASP A 83 -11.29 -12.81 -16.89
CA ASP A 83 -10.43 -11.64 -16.74
C ASP A 83 -11.19 -10.41 -16.26
N TRP A 84 -12.42 -10.57 -15.82
CA TRP A 84 -13.24 -9.42 -15.50
C TRP A 84 -13.78 -9.37 -14.07
N LEU A 85 -13.63 -10.43 -13.31
CA LEU A 85 -14.12 -10.45 -11.94
C LEU A 85 -12.99 -10.85 -10.99
N PHE A 86 -12.63 -9.94 -10.10
CA PHE A 86 -11.58 -10.14 -9.11
C PHE A 86 -12.11 -9.88 -7.71
N ALA A 87 -11.60 -10.65 -6.78
CA ALA A 87 -11.87 -10.43 -5.37
C ALA A 87 -10.55 -10.12 -4.66
N GLU A 88 -10.59 -9.18 -3.73
CA GLU A 88 -9.44 -8.87 -2.89
C GLU A 88 -9.83 -8.97 -1.43
N LEU A 89 -8.96 -9.57 -0.64
CA LEU A 89 -9.10 -9.62 0.79
C LEU A 89 -7.86 -8.97 1.39
N ILE A 90 -8.07 -7.98 2.24
CA ILE A 90 -6.98 -7.17 2.78
C ILE A 90 -7.12 -7.10 4.30
N PRO A 91 -6.59 -8.09 5.02
CA PRO A 91 -6.43 -7.93 6.47
C PRO A 91 -5.32 -6.94 6.75
N ALA A 92 -5.52 -6.08 7.72
CA ALA A 92 -4.57 -5.03 8.04
C ALA A 92 -4.46 -4.83 9.54
N LEU A 93 -3.25 -4.46 9.96
CA LEU A 93 -2.94 -4.05 11.32
C LEU A 93 -2.35 -2.67 11.27
N SER A 94 -2.74 -1.82 12.19
CA SER A 94 -2.10 -0.52 12.34
C SER A 94 -1.83 -0.26 13.82
N PHE A 95 -0.77 0.51 14.06
CA PHE A 95 -0.30 0.84 15.39
C PHE A 95 -0.10 2.35 15.45
N PRO A 96 -1.18 3.14 15.58
CA PRO A 96 -1.05 4.59 15.61
C PRO A 96 -0.52 5.06 16.96
N ARG A 97 0.30 6.08 16.92
CA ARG A 97 0.87 6.66 18.14
C ARG A 97 -0.21 7.20 19.07
N GLU A 98 -1.30 7.71 18.52
CA GLU A 98 -2.43 8.23 19.28
C GLU A 98 -2.97 7.22 20.28
N ASN A 99 -2.89 5.94 19.93
CA ASN A 99 -3.35 4.85 20.78
C ASN A 99 -2.20 4.15 21.49
N SER A 100 -1.08 4.85 21.68
CA SER A 100 0.12 4.28 22.32
C SER A 100 0.62 3.04 21.57
N PHE A 101 0.48 3.05 20.24
CA PHE A 101 0.87 1.95 19.35
C PHE A 101 0.12 0.65 19.63
N ARG A 102 -1.07 0.75 20.18
CA ARG A 102 -1.93 -0.41 20.32
C ARG A 102 -2.42 -0.85 18.95
N GLU A 103 -2.51 -2.15 18.80
CA GLU A 103 -2.93 -2.73 17.53
C GLU A 103 -4.39 -2.40 17.22
N GLN A 104 -4.61 -2.01 15.97
CA GLN A 104 -5.94 -1.88 15.40
C GLN A 104 -6.03 -2.81 14.22
N THR A 105 -7.04 -3.66 14.21
CA THR A 105 -7.22 -4.67 13.18
C THR A 105 -8.35 -4.29 12.26
N SER A 106 -8.17 -4.49 10.99
CA SER A 106 -9.25 -4.31 10.01
C SER A 106 -9.15 -5.35 8.93
N ILE A 107 -10.29 -5.65 8.31
CA ILE A 107 -10.34 -6.53 7.15
C ILE A 107 -11.19 -5.85 6.11
N LEU A 108 -10.64 -5.68 4.93
CA LEU A 108 -11.36 -5.12 3.80
C LEU A 108 -11.58 -6.21 2.77
N PHE A 109 -12.79 -6.31 2.28
CA PHE A 109 -13.12 -7.18 1.16
C PHE A 109 -13.56 -6.30 0.01
N ARG A 110 -12.99 -6.55 -1.18
CA ARG A 110 -13.29 -5.77 -2.37
C ARG A 110 -13.59 -6.69 -3.53
N LEU A 111 -14.64 -6.36 -4.27
CA LEU A 111 -14.91 -6.99 -5.56
C LEU A 111 -14.68 -5.95 -6.64
N GLU A 112 -13.92 -6.34 -7.67
CA GLU A 112 -13.69 -5.48 -8.82
C GLU A 112 -14.21 -6.20 -10.05
N MET A 113 -14.97 -5.47 -10.85
CA MET A 113 -15.48 -5.99 -12.10
C MET A 113 -14.98 -5.13 -13.25
N TYR A 114 -14.48 -5.79 -14.28
CA TYR A 114 -14.02 -5.14 -15.50
C TYR A 114 -14.88 -5.62 -16.65
N PHE A 115 -15.62 -4.71 -17.23
CA PHE A 115 -16.42 -5.04 -18.42
C PHE A 115 -15.60 -4.72 -19.66
N ALA A 116 -16.10 -5.04 -20.85
CA ALA A 116 -15.35 -4.89 -22.07
C ALA A 116 -14.62 -3.54 -22.13
N GLY A 117 -13.45 -3.55 -22.77
CA GLY A 117 -12.48 -2.45 -22.66
C GLY A 117 -12.99 -1.04 -22.81
N THR A 118 -14.02 -0.81 -23.58
CA THR A 118 -14.58 0.54 -23.71
C THR A 118 -15.18 1.04 -22.41
N LEU A 119 -15.74 0.14 -21.66
CA LEU A 119 -16.37 0.52 -20.40
C LEU A 119 -15.33 0.92 -19.36
N ASP A 120 -14.19 0.28 -19.42
CA ASP A 120 -13.11 0.60 -18.47
C ASP A 120 -12.68 2.04 -18.59
N ARG A 121 -12.56 2.55 -19.81
CA ARG A 121 -12.14 3.92 -20.00
C ARG A 121 -13.22 4.89 -19.53
N ASP A 122 -14.45 4.56 -19.76
CA ASP A 122 -15.55 5.38 -19.29
C ASP A 122 -15.62 5.41 -17.78
N ALA A 123 -15.38 4.27 -17.14
CA ALA A 123 -15.35 4.20 -15.69
C ALA A 123 -14.19 5.01 -15.11
N GLN A 124 -13.08 5.10 -15.81
CA GLN A 124 -11.95 5.90 -15.38
C GLN A 124 -12.18 7.39 -15.56
N THR A 125 -12.90 7.77 -16.57
CA THR A 125 -13.17 9.17 -16.84
C THR A 125 -14.37 9.70 -16.09
N THR A 126 -15.21 8.83 -15.59
CA THR A 126 -16.41 9.19 -14.86
C THR A 126 -16.20 8.85 -13.39
N PRO A 127 -15.76 9.80 -12.61
CA PRO A 127 -15.52 9.55 -11.21
C PRO A 127 -16.81 9.31 -10.44
#